data_77f1ee074a3cc3c431d12ffe8192d025
#
_entry.id   77f1ee074a3cc3c431d12ffe8192d025
#
_cell.length_a   1.000
_cell.length_b   1.000
_cell.length_c   1.000
_cell.angle_alpha   90.00
_cell.angle_beta   90.00
_cell.angle_gamma   90.00
#
_symmetry.space_group_name_H-M   'P 1'
#
loop_
_entity.id
_entity.type
_entity.pdbx_description
1 polymer ?
#
loop_
_entity_poly.entity_id
_entity_poly.type
_entity_poly.pdbx_seq_one_letter_code
_entity_poly.pdbx_strand_id
1 'polypeptide(L)'
;MYNGGKILLGIFVFLALATYPFYNNIGKANAXPEPSTDTPAIQKLAQKKCIEPEAFMKSEHMQLLNQWRDAAVRDGNRIYVAGDGQRYDISLQNTCXKCHSNKKEFCDSCHNYAGVSPYCWDCHLAPKEGK
;
A
#
# COMPACT_ATOMS: atom_id res chain seq x y z
N MET A 1 54.89 11.82 -15.39
CA MET A 1 54.71 11.68 -13.92
C MET A 1 53.24 11.30 -13.64
N TYR A 2 53.05 10.20 -12.88
CA TYR A 2 51.72 9.67 -12.61
C TYR A 2 51.15 10.38 -11.40
N ASN A 3 49.92 10.93 -11.54
CA ASN A 3 49.26 11.68 -10.45
C ASN A 3 48.51 10.71 -9.47
N GLY A 4 49.18 9.66 -9.02
CA GLY A 4 48.59 8.61 -8.19
C GLY A 4 47.90 9.11 -6.94
N GLY A 5 48.49 10.09 -6.23
CA GLY A 5 47.89 10.65 -5.04
C GLY A 5 46.54 11.34 -5.30
N LYS A 6 46.44 12.08 -6.39
CA LYS A 6 45.18 12.74 -6.77
C LYS A 6 44.10 11.72 -7.14
N ILE A 7 44.50 10.65 -7.82
CA ILE A 7 43.58 9.58 -8.23
C ILE A 7 43.06 8.87 -6.96
N LEU A 8 43.99 8.50 -6.03
CA LEU A 8 43.60 7.84 -4.79
C LEU A 8 42.66 8.71 -3.94
N LEU A 9 42.95 10.01 -3.87
CA LEU A 9 42.07 10.95 -3.14
C LEU A 9 40.69 11.00 -3.80
N GLY A 10 40.64 11.06 -5.12
CA GLY A 10 39.36 11.09 -5.84
C GLY A 10 38.55 9.82 -5.61
N ILE A 11 39.20 8.66 -5.66
CA ILE A 11 38.54 7.37 -5.39
C ILE A 11 38.01 7.34 -3.94
N PHE A 12 38.82 7.80 -2.98
CA PHE A 12 38.41 7.81 -1.58
C PHE A 12 37.17 8.68 -1.36
N VAL A 13 37.18 9.91 -1.92
CA VAL A 13 36.02 10.81 -1.83
C VAL A 13 34.79 10.19 -2.46
N PHE A 14 34.96 9.60 -3.66
CA PHE A 14 33.87 8.94 -4.34
C PHE A 14 33.26 7.80 -3.49
N LEU A 15 34.13 6.93 -2.96
CA LEU A 15 33.67 5.80 -2.15
C LEU A 15 32.97 6.30 -0.87
N ALA A 16 33.52 7.33 -0.20
CA ALA A 16 32.90 7.89 0.99
C ALA A 16 31.49 8.42 0.71
N LEU A 17 31.32 9.13 -0.40
CA LEU A 17 30.01 9.67 -0.79
C LEU A 17 29.06 8.55 -1.23
N ALA A 18 29.54 7.58 -1.99
CA ALA A 18 28.73 6.46 -2.48
C ALA A 18 28.27 5.54 -1.34
N THR A 19 29.09 5.38 -0.30
CA THR A 19 28.73 4.54 0.84
C THR A 19 27.99 5.31 1.94
N TYR A 20 27.89 6.64 1.84
CA TYR A 20 27.25 7.48 2.84
C TYR A 20 25.83 6.99 3.22
N PRO A 21 24.91 6.71 2.27
CA PRO A 21 23.57 6.28 2.65
C PRO A 21 23.56 4.94 3.40
N PHE A 22 24.54 4.09 3.17
CA PHE A 22 24.60 2.79 3.84
C PHE A 22 25.00 2.96 5.31
N TYR A 23 26.14 3.62 5.59
CA TYR A 23 26.57 3.76 6.99
C TYR A 23 25.71 4.73 7.78
N ASN A 24 25.07 5.72 7.11
CA ASN A 24 24.14 6.63 7.78
C ASN A 24 22.87 5.91 8.24
N ASN A 25 22.52 4.78 7.60
CA ASN A 25 21.34 3.99 7.93
C ASN A 25 21.64 2.77 8.81
N ILE A 26 22.90 2.52 9.15
CA ILE A 26 23.23 1.42 10.06
C ILE A 26 22.56 1.66 11.42
N GLY A 27 21.81 0.67 11.86
CA GLY A 27 21.10 0.73 13.13
C GLY A 27 19.75 1.43 13.09
N LYS A 28 19.35 1.98 11.93
CA LYS A 28 18.03 2.59 11.78
C LYS A 28 17.08 1.55 11.17
N ALA A 29 16.10 1.12 11.96
CA ALA A 29 15.06 0.22 11.45
C ALA A 29 14.00 1.05 10.72
N ASN A 30 13.75 0.74 9.47
CA ASN A 30 12.64 1.31 8.72
C ASN A 30 11.39 0.49 9.06
N ALA A 31 10.65 0.98 10.06
CA ALA A 31 9.43 0.28 10.47
C ALA A 31 8.37 0.32 9.37
N UNK A 32 7.63 -0.66 8.96
CA UNK A 32 6.78 -0.71 8.11
C UNK A 32 5.78 0.04 8.52
N PRO A 33 5.18 0.61 7.87
CA PRO A 33 4.02 1.42 8.26
C PRO A 33 2.87 0.57 8.78
N GLU A 34 2.21 1.07 9.77
CA GLU A 34 1.02 0.43 10.34
C GLU A 34 -0.21 1.22 9.87
N PRO A 35 -0.91 0.76 8.82
CA PRO A 35 -2.07 1.48 8.33
C PRO A 35 -3.20 1.48 9.38
N SER A 36 -3.79 2.65 9.59
CA SER A 36 -4.84 2.80 10.61
C SER A 36 -6.15 2.15 10.14
N THR A 37 -6.67 1.24 10.95
CA THR A 37 -8.00 0.66 10.75
C THR A 37 -9.03 1.30 11.69
N ASP A 38 -8.70 2.44 12.31
CA ASP A 38 -9.57 3.11 13.26
C ASP A 38 -10.55 4.04 12.53
N THR A 39 -11.60 3.45 11.97
CA THR A 39 -12.68 4.20 11.34
C THR A 39 -14.00 3.90 12.07
N PRO A 40 -14.96 4.87 12.09
CA PRO A 40 -16.24 4.64 12.74
C PRO A 40 -17.00 3.43 12.20
N ALA A 41 -16.80 3.10 10.93
CA ALA A 41 -17.46 1.94 10.32
C ALA A 41 -16.87 0.63 10.87
N ILE A 42 -15.53 0.56 10.95
CA ILE A 42 -14.86 -0.64 11.46
C ILE A 42 -15.16 -0.84 12.96
N GLN A 43 -15.24 0.28 13.72
CA GLN A 43 -15.52 0.20 15.14
C GLN A 43 -16.92 -0.37 15.44
N LYS A 44 -17.86 -0.17 14.52
CA LYS A 44 -19.25 -0.67 14.68
C LYS A 44 -19.41 -2.13 14.26
N LEU A 45 -18.40 -2.73 13.65
CA LEU A 45 -18.49 -4.13 13.22
C LEU A 45 -18.46 -5.07 14.43
N ALA A 46 -19.40 -6.02 14.45
CA ALA A 46 -19.43 -7.07 15.47
C ALA A 46 -18.18 -7.96 15.39
N GLN A 47 -17.71 -8.21 14.17
CA GLN A 47 -16.45 -8.90 13.92
C GLN A 47 -15.58 -8.01 13.04
N LYS A 48 -14.41 -7.67 13.55
CA LYS A 48 -13.44 -6.83 12.81
C LYS A 48 -12.68 -7.70 11.82
N LYS A 49 -13.30 -7.94 10.68
CA LYS A 49 -12.82 -8.86 9.66
C LYS A 49 -12.92 -8.21 8.28
N CYS A 50 -11.87 -8.34 7.50
CA CYS A 50 -11.87 -7.90 6.11
C CYS A 50 -12.45 -9.00 5.21
N ILE A 51 -12.57 -8.70 3.91
CA ILE A 51 -13.12 -9.60 2.89
C ILE A 51 -12.29 -10.89 2.81
N GLU A 52 -10.97 -10.74 2.85
CA GLU A 52 -10.03 -11.85 2.87
C GLU A 52 -9.05 -11.65 4.05
N PRO A 53 -8.31 -12.68 4.43
CA PRO A 53 -7.36 -12.56 5.55
C PRO A 53 -6.36 -11.43 5.35
N GLU A 54 -5.94 -10.82 6.46
CA GLU A 54 -5.04 -9.66 6.45
C GLU A 54 -3.76 -9.93 5.65
N ALA A 55 -3.16 -11.11 5.81
CA ALA A 55 -1.94 -11.46 5.09
C ALA A 55 -2.16 -11.44 3.57
N PHE A 56 -3.29 -12.00 3.12
CA PHE A 56 -3.67 -11.98 1.70
C PHE A 56 -3.88 -10.54 1.23
N MET A 57 -4.61 -9.74 2.01
CA MET A 57 -4.88 -8.36 1.61
C MET A 57 -3.61 -7.52 1.52
N LYS A 58 -2.62 -7.77 2.39
CA LYS A 58 -1.34 -7.05 2.34
C LYS A 58 -0.54 -7.37 1.08
N SER A 59 -0.53 -8.63 0.63
CA SER A 59 0.28 -9.06 -0.50
C SER A 59 -0.47 -9.06 -1.83
N GLU A 60 -1.77 -9.33 -1.84
CA GLU A 60 -2.52 -9.66 -3.05
C GLU A 60 -3.71 -8.74 -3.34
N HIS A 61 -3.92 -7.64 -2.57
CA HIS A 61 -5.10 -6.79 -2.79
C HIS A 61 -5.18 -6.25 -4.22
N MET A 62 -4.05 -5.96 -4.87
CA MET A 62 -4.07 -5.44 -6.24
C MET A 62 -4.48 -6.53 -7.24
N GLN A 63 -4.09 -7.77 -6.99
CA GLN A 63 -4.53 -8.89 -7.83
C GLN A 63 -6.04 -9.10 -7.68
N LEU A 64 -6.54 -9.05 -6.45
CA LEU A 64 -7.98 -9.14 -6.19
C LEU A 64 -8.74 -8.01 -6.88
N LEU A 65 -8.25 -6.77 -6.80
CA LEU A 65 -8.89 -5.62 -7.44
C LEU A 65 -8.89 -5.75 -8.97
N ASN A 66 -7.82 -6.28 -9.55
CA ASN A 66 -7.78 -6.54 -11.01
C ASN A 66 -8.81 -7.60 -11.41
N GLN A 67 -8.91 -8.68 -10.64
CA GLN A 67 -9.92 -9.71 -10.87
C GLN A 67 -11.34 -9.12 -10.76
N TRP A 68 -11.56 -8.31 -9.75
CA TRP A 68 -12.85 -7.63 -9.53
C TRP A 68 -13.20 -6.71 -10.70
N ARG A 69 -12.21 -5.93 -11.17
CA ARG A 69 -12.41 -5.04 -12.31
C ARG A 69 -12.84 -5.84 -13.56
N ASP A 70 -12.11 -6.90 -13.86
CA ASP A 70 -12.40 -7.72 -15.04
C ASP A 70 -13.77 -8.41 -14.92
N ALA A 71 -14.07 -8.98 -13.76
CA ALA A 71 -15.35 -9.61 -13.49
C ALA A 71 -16.51 -8.61 -13.65
N ALA A 72 -16.35 -7.41 -13.09
CA ALA A 72 -17.41 -6.39 -13.14
C ALA A 72 -17.59 -5.78 -14.53
N VAL A 73 -16.48 -5.51 -15.23
CA VAL A 73 -16.54 -4.76 -16.51
C VAL A 73 -16.76 -5.68 -17.71
N ARG A 74 -16.13 -6.84 -17.70
CA ARG A 74 -16.16 -7.74 -18.86
C ARG A 74 -17.22 -8.83 -18.75
N ASP A 75 -17.37 -9.39 -17.53
CA ASP A 75 -18.30 -10.51 -17.31
C ASP A 75 -19.65 -10.07 -16.75
N GLY A 76 -19.78 -8.79 -16.32
CA GLY A 76 -20.99 -8.28 -15.72
C GLY A 76 -21.26 -8.83 -14.31
N ASN A 77 -20.31 -9.54 -13.74
CA ASN A 77 -20.46 -10.13 -12.40
C ASN A 77 -20.19 -9.08 -11.33
N ARG A 78 -21.14 -8.90 -10.44
CA ARG A 78 -21.05 -7.89 -9.38
C ARG A 78 -20.94 -8.47 -7.97
N ILE A 79 -20.84 -9.80 -7.87
CA ILE A 79 -20.79 -10.47 -6.56
C ILE A 79 -19.49 -11.29 -6.46
N TYR A 80 -18.77 -11.06 -5.39
CA TYR A 80 -17.60 -11.84 -5.01
C TYR A 80 -17.96 -12.74 -3.84
N VAL A 81 -17.55 -13.99 -3.90
CA VAL A 81 -17.70 -14.95 -2.79
C VAL A 81 -16.32 -15.14 -2.18
N ALA A 82 -16.17 -14.70 -0.94
CA ALA A 82 -14.90 -14.81 -0.19
C ALA A 82 -14.62 -16.25 0.23
N GLY A 83 -13.40 -16.50 0.67
CA GLY A 83 -12.97 -17.84 1.09
C GLY A 83 -13.81 -18.45 2.23
N ASP A 84 -14.50 -17.62 3.02
CA ASP A 84 -15.40 -18.07 4.08
C ASP A 84 -16.85 -18.26 3.61
N GLY A 85 -17.12 -18.06 2.32
CA GLY A 85 -18.45 -18.19 1.72
C GLY A 85 -19.31 -16.92 1.82
N GLN A 86 -18.82 -15.85 2.43
CA GLN A 86 -19.58 -14.59 2.48
C GLN A 86 -19.57 -13.89 1.11
N ARG A 87 -20.66 -13.18 0.83
CA ARG A 87 -20.88 -12.52 -0.46
C ARG A 87 -20.68 -11.02 -0.31
N TYR A 88 -19.89 -10.44 -1.20
CA TYR A 88 -19.57 -9.01 -1.21
C TYR A 88 -19.84 -8.41 -2.58
N ASP A 89 -20.27 -7.15 -2.60
CA ASP A 89 -20.39 -6.41 -3.86
C ASP A 89 -19.00 -6.12 -4.42
N ILE A 90 -18.81 -6.38 -5.71
CA ILE A 90 -17.57 -6.01 -6.40
C ILE A 90 -17.60 -4.50 -6.62
N SER A 91 -17.12 -3.76 -5.60
CA SER A 91 -17.15 -2.30 -5.60
C SER A 91 -16.08 -1.74 -4.65
N LEU A 92 -15.19 -0.92 -5.18
CA LEU A 92 -14.21 -0.24 -4.34
C LEU A 92 -14.91 0.71 -3.34
N GLN A 93 -15.90 1.46 -3.81
CA GLN A 93 -16.57 2.47 -2.99
C GLN A 93 -17.57 1.87 -2.00
N ASN A 94 -18.37 0.89 -2.44
CA ASN A 94 -19.46 0.36 -1.62
C ASN A 94 -19.01 -0.80 -0.71
N THR A 95 -17.81 -1.32 -0.94
CA THR A 95 -17.28 -2.43 -0.13
C THR A 95 -16.00 -2.00 0.59
N CYS A 96 -14.98 -1.66 -0.09
CA CYS A 96 -13.68 -1.29 0.51
C CYS A 96 -13.69 0.08 1.20
N UNK A 97 -13.99 1.06 0.50
CA UNK A 97 -14.05 2.19 0.91
C UNK A 97 -14.94 2.45 1.85
N LYS A 98 -16.06 1.67 2.09
CA LYS A 98 -17.09 1.77 3.12
C LYS A 98 -16.50 1.60 4.54
N CYS A 99 -15.58 0.69 4.67
CA CYS A 99 -14.88 0.44 5.95
C CYS A 99 -13.59 1.24 6.05
N HIS A 100 -12.77 1.25 4.99
CA HIS A 100 -11.48 1.95 4.97
C HIS A 100 -11.66 3.36 4.40
N SER A 101 -12.30 4.24 5.18
CA SER A 101 -12.64 5.59 4.73
C SER A 101 -11.52 6.62 4.98
N ASN A 102 -10.42 6.21 5.60
CA ASN A 102 -9.28 7.07 5.94
C ASN A 102 -8.12 6.83 4.97
N LYS A 103 -8.28 7.29 3.73
CA LYS A 103 -7.31 7.07 2.65
C LYS A 103 -5.88 7.42 3.08
N LYS A 104 -5.70 8.58 3.70
CA LYS A 104 -4.38 9.10 4.07
C LYS A 104 -3.66 8.19 5.08
N GLU A 105 -4.39 7.72 6.09
CA GLU A 105 -3.81 6.93 7.17
C GLU A 105 -3.79 5.43 6.85
N PHE A 106 -4.54 5.01 5.84
CA PHE A 106 -4.61 3.60 5.46
C PHE A 106 -3.86 3.35 4.16
N CYS A 107 -4.38 3.83 3.03
CA CYS A 107 -3.78 3.56 1.72
C CYS A 107 -2.42 4.26 1.56
N ASP A 108 -2.40 5.58 1.83
CA ASP A 108 -1.22 6.40 1.54
C ASP A 108 -0.05 6.08 2.49
N SER A 109 -0.32 5.57 3.69
CA SER A 109 0.75 5.22 4.62
C SER A 109 1.69 4.16 4.04
N CYS A 110 1.12 3.12 3.41
CA CYS A 110 1.92 2.07 2.78
C CYS A 110 2.41 2.48 1.39
N HIS A 111 1.53 3.10 0.59
CA HIS A 111 1.88 3.45 -0.78
C HIS A 111 2.95 4.53 -0.87
N ASN A 112 2.93 5.53 0.02
CA ASN A 112 3.99 6.54 0.10
C ASN A 112 5.32 5.92 0.57
N TYR A 113 5.24 5.02 1.56
CA TYR A 113 6.43 4.31 2.06
C TYR A 113 7.09 3.50 0.94
N ALA A 114 6.28 2.81 0.14
CA ALA A 114 6.77 1.98 -0.96
C ALA A 114 7.13 2.78 -2.23
N GLY A 115 6.86 4.09 -2.24
CA GLY A 115 7.09 4.92 -3.42
C GLY A 115 6.18 4.57 -4.60
N VAL A 116 4.99 4.05 -4.32
CA VAL A 116 4.04 3.60 -5.34
C VAL A 116 2.83 4.53 -5.36
N SER A 117 2.53 5.11 -6.52
CA SER A 117 1.35 5.97 -6.69
C SER A 117 0.18 5.13 -7.23
N PRO A 118 -0.87 4.91 -6.44
CA PRO A 118 -2.01 4.12 -6.93
C PRO A 118 -2.82 4.90 -7.98
N TYR A 119 -2.97 4.32 -9.15
CA TYR A 119 -3.76 4.90 -10.24
C TYR A 119 -5.27 4.75 -10.05
N CYS A 120 -5.69 4.15 -8.95
CA CYS A 120 -7.12 4.01 -8.61
C CYS A 120 -7.84 5.37 -8.60
N TRP A 121 -7.15 6.40 -8.14
CA TRP A 121 -7.71 7.75 -7.95
C TRP A 121 -7.82 8.54 -9.26
N ASP A 122 -7.33 8.00 -10.35
CA ASP A 122 -7.55 8.58 -11.68
C ASP A 122 -9.01 8.42 -12.12
N CYS A 123 -9.69 7.40 -11.58
CA CYS A 123 -11.06 7.05 -11.96
C CYS A 123 -12.03 7.02 -10.77
N HIS A 124 -11.54 6.70 -9.57
CA HIS A 124 -12.39 6.56 -8.39
C HIS A 124 -12.25 7.77 -7.47
N LEU A 125 -13.37 8.19 -6.91
CA LEU A 125 -13.37 9.25 -5.89
C LEU A 125 -12.80 8.70 -4.58
N ALA A 126 -11.88 9.45 -3.99
CA ALA A 126 -11.34 9.10 -2.69
C ALA A 126 -12.48 9.13 -1.65
N PRO A 127 -12.47 8.23 -0.67
CA PRO A 127 -13.48 8.29 0.38
C PRO A 127 -13.38 9.61 1.14
N LYS A 128 -14.53 10.18 1.50
CA LYS A 128 -14.55 11.37 2.35
C LYS A 128 -14.11 10.96 3.74
N GLU A 129 -13.00 11.53 4.18
CA GLU A 129 -12.50 11.24 5.53
C GLU A 129 -13.56 11.69 6.53
N GLY A 130 -14.06 10.76 7.31
CA GLY A 130 -15.00 11.08 8.36
C GLY A 130 -14.32 11.89 9.46
N LYS A 131 -14.95 12.99 9.87
CA LYS A 131 -14.52 13.73 11.06
C LYS A 131 -14.90 12.94 12.31
#